data_37747f663ee9f1f152dd99605de0c87a
#
_entry.id   37747f663ee9f1f152dd99605de0c87a
#
_cell.length_a   1.000
_cell.length_b   1.000
_cell.length_c   1.000
_cell.angle_alpha   90.00
_cell.angle_beta   90.00
_cell.angle_gamma   90.00
#
_symmetry.space_group_name_H-M   'P 1'
#
loop_
_entity.id
_entity.type
_entity.pdbx_description
1 polymer ?
#
loop_
_entity_poly.entity_id
_entity_poly.type
_entity_poly.pdbx_seq_one_letter_code
_entity_poly.pdbx_strand_id
1 'polypeptide(L)'
;MSERCRRVGRVEQHSTEHEMSGWATIPPIQVKRLDPELPLPKRAHPEDAGADLYSAQDLILQPGKRALVRTGVAIALPIGTVGLIHPRSGMAAKHGLSIVNTPGTIDAGYRGELMVCLLNTDRTEAIEITRGMRIAQLVVQRVELAQFEEVDRLDETERGSGGYGSTGTH
;
A
#
# COMPACT_ATOMS: atom_id res chain seq x y z
N MET A 1 19.88 -17.13 67.17
CA MET A 1 20.17 -15.98 66.30
C MET A 1 19.98 -16.47 64.89
N SER A 2 18.87 -16.06 64.27
CA SER A 2 18.34 -16.66 63.03
C SER A 2 18.52 -15.68 61.89
N GLU A 3 19.33 -16.05 60.91
CA GLU A 3 19.46 -15.37 59.59
C GLU A 3 18.34 -15.85 58.66
N ARG A 4 17.42 -14.98 58.36
CA ARG A 4 16.41 -15.20 57.29
C ARG A 4 16.97 -14.62 55.96
N CYS A 5 17.45 -15.48 55.12
CA CYS A 5 17.80 -15.18 53.75
C CYS A 5 16.50 -14.91 52.93
N ARG A 6 16.35 -13.68 52.43
CA ARG A 6 15.24 -13.29 51.51
C ARG A 6 15.55 -13.81 50.13
N ARG A 7 14.73 -14.73 49.64
CA ARG A 7 14.66 -15.11 48.25
C ARG A 7 14.06 -13.93 47.44
N VAL A 8 14.85 -13.34 46.59
CA VAL A 8 14.38 -12.42 45.56
C VAL A 8 13.79 -13.28 44.43
N GLY A 9 12.47 -13.15 44.25
CA GLY A 9 11.75 -13.82 43.17
C GLY A 9 12.21 -13.30 41.80
N ARG A 10 12.61 -14.24 40.98
CA ARG A 10 12.90 -14.01 39.56
C ARG A 10 11.56 -13.71 38.87
N VAL A 11 11.35 -12.50 38.38
CA VAL A 11 10.24 -12.15 37.51
C VAL A 11 10.55 -12.79 36.15
N GLU A 12 9.83 -13.87 35.83
CA GLU A 12 9.78 -14.43 34.50
C GLU A 12 9.05 -13.42 33.59
N GLN A 13 9.82 -12.78 32.70
CA GLN A 13 9.26 -12.04 31.59
C GLN A 13 8.62 -13.07 30.65
N HIS A 14 7.31 -13.19 30.73
CA HIS A 14 6.52 -13.83 29.69
C HIS A 14 6.57 -12.89 28.48
N SER A 15 7.46 -13.20 27.54
CA SER A 15 7.36 -12.75 26.17
C SER A 15 6.11 -13.41 25.59
N THR A 16 5.03 -12.65 25.50
CA THR A 16 3.85 -13.01 24.71
C THR A 16 4.26 -12.95 23.24
N GLU A 17 4.89 -14.03 22.75
CA GLU A 17 4.88 -14.35 21.34
C GLU A 17 3.42 -14.62 20.97
N HIS A 18 2.79 -13.61 20.39
CA HIS A 18 1.49 -13.77 19.78
C HIS A 18 1.70 -14.75 18.60
N GLU A 19 1.35 -16.00 18.81
CA GLU A 19 1.19 -16.98 17.74
C GLU A 19 0.14 -16.44 16.76
N MET A 20 0.62 -15.73 15.74
CA MET A 20 -0.19 -15.36 14.59
C MET A 20 -0.42 -16.65 13.77
N SER A 21 -1.50 -17.35 14.12
CA SER A 21 -1.97 -18.55 13.48
C SER A 21 -2.08 -18.40 11.97
N GLY A 22 -1.34 -19.22 11.22
CA GLY A 22 -1.76 -19.71 9.92
C GLY A 22 -1.44 -18.87 8.67
N TRP A 23 -0.99 -17.64 8.78
CA TRP A 23 -0.61 -16.81 7.61
C TRP A 23 0.89 -16.90 7.37
N ALA A 24 1.31 -17.72 6.41
CA ALA A 24 2.71 -17.71 5.99
C ALA A 24 3.13 -16.27 5.64
N THR A 25 4.22 -15.78 6.24
CA THR A 25 4.74 -14.44 5.97
C THR A 25 5.10 -14.27 4.49
N ILE A 26 4.80 -13.10 3.93
CA ILE A 26 5.27 -12.76 2.58
C ILE A 26 6.81 -12.63 2.65
N PRO A 27 7.56 -13.29 1.75
CA PRO A 27 9.02 -13.14 1.70
C PRO A 27 9.43 -11.67 1.53
N PRO A 28 10.65 -11.28 1.94
CA PRO A 28 11.15 -9.94 1.69
C PRO A 28 11.07 -9.58 0.21
N ILE A 29 10.53 -8.38 -0.07
CA ILE A 29 10.41 -7.87 -1.43
C ILE A 29 11.75 -7.31 -1.86
N GLN A 30 12.26 -7.80 -3.00
CA GLN A 30 13.47 -7.26 -3.59
C GLN A 30 13.18 -5.89 -4.20
N VAL A 31 14.01 -4.92 -3.90
CA VAL A 31 13.91 -3.55 -4.43
C VAL A 31 15.18 -3.19 -5.16
N LYS A 32 15.05 -2.82 -6.43
CA LYS A 32 16.13 -2.21 -7.21
C LYS A 32 16.01 -0.70 -7.11
N ARG A 33 17.01 -0.05 -6.56
CA ARG A 33 17.11 1.41 -6.52
C ARG A 33 17.58 1.93 -7.87
N LEU A 34 16.78 2.76 -8.53
CA LEU A 34 17.10 3.41 -9.80
C LEU A 34 17.64 4.82 -9.56
N ASP A 35 17.28 5.41 -8.43
CA ASP A 35 17.80 6.69 -7.93
C ASP A 35 18.45 6.44 -6.56
N PRO A 36 19.81 6.44 -6.48
CA PRO A 36 20.51 6.07 -5.25
C PRO A 36 20.38 7.08 -4.10
N GLU A 37 19.99 8.32 -4.41
CA GLU A 37 19.83 9.37 -3.40
C GLU A 37 18.46 9.37 -2.73
N LEU A 38 17.46 8.67 -3.33
CA LEU A 38 16.15 8.54 -2.73
C LEU A 38 16.09 7.39 -1.73
N PRO A 39 15.29 7.52 -0.66
CA PRO A 39 15.08 6.42 0.26
C PRO A 39 14.31 5.26 -0.41
N LEU A 40 14.52 4.04 0.08
CA LEU A 40 13.67 2.91 -0.27
C LEU A 40 12.26 3.10 0.29
N PRO A 41 11.25 2.42 -0.29
CA PRO A 41 9.91 2.41 0.27
C PRO A 41 9.95 2.00 1.74
N LYS A 42 9.37 2.82 2.62
CA LYS A 42 9.46 2.62 4.08
C LYS A 42 8.13 2.90 4.75
N ARG A 43 7.76 2.05 5.71
CA ARG A 43 6.65 2.30 6.64
C ARG A 43 7.07 3.34 7.68
N ALA A 44 6.18 4.26 8.02
CA ALA A 44 6.42 5.23 9.09
C ALA A 44 6.46 4.51 10.45
N HIS A 45 5.55 3.55 10.66
CA HIS A 45 5.51 2.68 11.83
C HIS A 45 5.55 1.20 11.39
N PRO A 46 6.09 0.29 12.21
CA PRO A 46 6.23 -1.13 11.83
C PRO A 46 4.91 -1.81 11.43
N GLU A 47 3.80 -1.39 12.03
CA GLU A 47 2.46 -1.96 11.81
C GLU A 47 1.69 -1.29 10.67
N ASP A 48 2.23 -0.23 10.05
CA ASP A 48 1.57 0.42 8.92
C ASP A 48 1.46 -0.55 7.74
N ALA A 49 0.30 -0.60 7.10
CA ALA A 49 0.10 -1.39 5.89
C ALA A 49 0.86 -0.80 4.68
N GLY A 50 0.90 0.52 4.56
CA GLY A 50 1.49 1.25 3.46
C GLY A 50 2.96 1.60 3.67
N ALA A 51 3.79 1.38 2.65
CA ALA A 51 5.14 1.90 2.58
C ALA A 51 5.17 3.14 1.69
N ASP A 52 5.73 4.26 2.18
CA ASP A 52 5.80 5.52 1.43
C ASP A 52 6.61 5.36 0.14
N LEU A 53 6.11 5.94 -0.95
CA LEU A 53 6.79 6.13 -2.22
C LEU A 53 7.11 7.61 -2.41
N TYR A 54 8.32 7.88 -2.91
CA TYR A 54 8.88 9.22 -3.02
C TYR A 54 8.92 9.68 -4.47
N SER A 55 8.74 10.98 -4.72
CA SER A 55 8.94 11.56 -6.04
C SER A 55 10.43 11.59 -6.41
N ALA A 56 10.76 11.12 -7.62
CA ALA A 56 12.11 11.24 -8.18
C ALA A 56 12.32 12.53 -8.99
N GLN A 57 11.34 13.42 -9.01
CA GLN A 57 11.37 14.64 -9.82
C GLN A 57 10.61 15.78 -9.17
N ASP A 58 10.93 17.02 -9.57
CA ASP A 58 10.17 18.20 -9.27
C ASP A 58 9.14 18.45 -10.36
N LEU A 59 7.94 18.87 -9.98
CA LEU A 59 6.92 19.34 -10.93
C LEU A 59 5.86 20.19 -10.21
N ILE A 60 5.20 21.07 -10.96
CA ILE A 60 4.01 21.78 -10.53
C ILE A 60 2.79 21.12 -11.18
N LEU A 61 1.94 20.53 -10.37
CA LEU A 61 0.71 19.88 -10.82
C LEU A 61 -0.46 20.86 -10.75
N GLN A 62 -0.80 21.43 -11.90
CA GLN A 62 -1.86 22.44 -12.03
C GLN A 62 -3.25 21.84 -11.65
N PRO A 63 -4.21 22.70 -11.25
CA PRO A 63 -5.58 22.30 -10.93
C PRO A 63 -6.21 21.44 -12.03
N GLY A 64 -6.82 20.32 -11.66
CA GLY A 64 -7.47 19.38 -12.57
C GLY A 64 -6.51 18.64 -13.52
N LYS A 65 -5.19 18.80 -13.41
CA LYS A 65 -4.21 18.10 -14.25
C LYS A 65 -3.68 16.84 -13.60
N ARG A 66 -3.19 15.93 -14.44
CA ARG A 66 -2.48 14.71 -14.03
C ARG A 66 -1.08 14.68 -14.58
N ALA A 67 -0.20 13.96 -13.89
CA ALA A 67 1.17 13.71 -14.32
C ALA A 67 1.60 12.31 -13.90
N LEU A 68 2.38 11.64 -14.75
CA LEU A 68 3.03 10.39 -14.42
C LEU A 68 4.37 10.71 -13.75
N VAL A 69 4.50 10.37 -12.46
CA VAL A 69 5.63 10.74 -11.63
C VAL A 69 6.46 9.50 -11.30
N ARG A 70 7.77 9.61 -11.54
CA ARG A 70 8.75 8.57 -11.24
C ARG A 70 9.00 8.47 -9.75
N THR A 71 9.31 7.25 -9.27
CA THR A 71 9.63 7.00 -7.84
C THR A 71 11.07 6.60 -7.58
N GLY A 72 11.86 6.36 -8.62
CA GLY A 72 13.26 5.97 -8.51
C GLY A 72 13.47 4.52 -8.02
N VAL A 73 12.42 3.69 -7.98
CA VAL A 73 12.52 2.29 -7.55
C VAL A 73 11.77 1.35 -8.48
N ALA A 74 12.30 0.12 -8.61
CA ALA A 74 11.62 -1.03 -9.19
C ALA A 74 11.60 -2.16 -8.16
N ILE A 75 10.57 -3.01 -8.17
CA ILE A 75 10.41 -4.09 -7.19
C ILE A 75 10.20 -5.44 -7.89
N ALA A 76 10.50 -6.52 -7.18
CA ALA A 76 10.12 -7.87 -7.56
C ALA A 76 9.20 -8.45 -6.50
N LEU A 77 7.92 -8.55 -6.84
CA LEU A 77 6.92 -9.16 -5.98
C LEU A 77 6.93 -10.69 -6.12
N PRO A 78 6.73 -11.44 -5.02
CA PRO A 78 6.50 -12.88 -5.08
C PRO A 78 5.23 -13.22 -5.86
N ILE A 79 5.24 -14.35 -6.58
CA ILE A 79 4.03 -14.88 -7.24
C ILE A 79 2.93 -15.10 -6.19
N GLY A 80 1.68 -14.79 -6.53
CA GLY A 80 0.54 -14.83 -5.60
C GLY A 80 0.45 -13.60 -4.71
N THR A 81 1.17 -12.51 -5.04
CA THR A 81 1.01 -11.20 -4.40
C THR A 81 0.79 -10.09 -5.43
N VAL A 82 0.21 -9.01 -4.98
CA VAL A 82 0.00 -7.78 -5.74
C VAL A 82 0.51 -6.58 -4.95
N GLY A 83 1.09 -5.61 -5.62
CA GLY A 83 1.36 -4.28 -5.06
C GLY A 83 0.26 -3.31 -5.44
N LEU A 84 -0.33 -2.64 -4.45
CA LEU A 84 -1.37 -1.65 -4.66
C LEU A 84 -0.84 -0.27 -4.27
N ILE A 85 -0.85 0.66 -5.23
CA ILE A 85 -0.43 2.04 -5.00
C ILE A 85 -1.66 2.89 -4.68
N HIS A 86 -1.68 3.44 -3.46
CA HIS A 86 -2.76 4.27 -2.95
C HIS A 86 -2.32 5.71 -2.72
N PRO A 87 -3.24 6.69 -2.79
CA PRO A 87 -2.99 8.03 -2.29
C PRO A 87 -2.64 8.02 -0.80
N ARG A 88 -1.94 9.05 -0.37
CA ARG A 88 -1.72 9.32 1.05
C ARG A 88 -2.86 10.18 1.58
N SER A 89 -3.51 9.73 2.65
CA SER A 89 -4.70 10.38 3.23
C SER A 89 -4.49 11.87 3.53
N GLY A 90 -3.33 12.22 4.11
CA GLY A 90 -3.01 13.62 4.43
C GLY A 90 -2.88 14.52 3.21
N MET A 91 -2.30 14.02 2.11
CA MET A 91 -2.19 14.78 0.86
C MET A 91 -3.53 14.87 0.14
N ALA A 92 -4.31 13.80 0.18
CA ALA A 92 -5.65 13.79 -0.39
C ALA A 92 -6.58 14.79 0.32
N ALA A 93 -6.61 14.75 1.65
CA ALA A 93 -7.50 15.60 2.44
C ALA A 93 -7.12 17.09 2.43
N LYS A 94 -5.81 17.41 2.45
CA LYS A 94 -5.34 18.79 2.57
C LYS A 94 -5.16 19.50 1.23
N HIS A 95 -4.77 18.75 0.19
CA HIS A 95 -4.36 19.32 -1.09
C HIS A 95 -5.11 18.71 -2.29
N GLY A 96 -6.04 17.80 -2.07
CA GLY A 96 -6.74 17.13 -3.17
C GLY A 96 -5.82 16.29 -4.05
N LEU A 97 -4.64 15.85 -3.57
CA LEU A 97 -3.76 15.00 -4.35
C LEU A 97 -4.28 13.57 -4.38
N SER A 98 -4.61 13.07 -5.56
CA SER A 98 -5.13 11.74 -5.81
C SER A 98 -4.27 10.98 -6.84
N ILE A 99 -4.67 9.75 -7.14
CA ILE A 99 -4.09 8.91 -8.18
C ILE A 99 -5.21 8.50 -9.13
N VAL A 100 -5.00 8.69 -10.44
CA VAL A 100 -6.04 8.51 -11.46
C VAL A 100 -6.61 7.09 -11.46
N ASN A 101 -5.74 6.09 -11.34
CA ASN A 101 -6.09 4.66 -11.41
C ASN A 101 -6.02 3.98 -10.03
N THR A 102 -6.30 4.71 -8.95
CA THR A 102 -6.19 4.13 -7.59
C THR A 102 -7.22 3.03 -7.34
N PRO A 103 -6.78 1.88 -6.73
CA PRO A 103 -5.39 1.53 -6.47
C PRO A 103 -4.65 1.13 -7.76
N GLY A 104 -3.47 1.74 -7.98
CA GLY A 104 -2.60 1.34 -9.08
C GLY A 104 -2.07 -0.07 -8.86
N THR A 105 -2.35 -1.00 -9.76
CA THR A 105 -2.02 -2.42 -9.63
C THR A 105 -0.62 -2.70 -10.17
N ILE A 106 0.24 -3.30 -9.34
CA ILE A 106 1.58 -3.77 -9.70
C ILE A 106 1.59 -5.29 -9.67
N ASP A 107 1.73 -5.88 -10.82
CA ASP A 107 1.76 -7.33 -11.00
C ASP A 107 3.07 -7.94 -10.50
N ALA A 108 3.03 -9.20 -10.03
CA ALA A 108 4.20 -9.93 -9.57
C ALA A 108 5.28 -10.09 -10.67
N GLY A 109 4.89 -10.11 -11.94
CA GLY A 109 5.79 -10.18 -13.09
C GLY A 109 6.41 -8.84 -13.52
N TYR A 110 5.92 -7.69 -13.02
CA TYR A 110 6.42 -6.39 -13.41
C TYR A 110 7.83 -6.13 -12.84
N ARG A 111 8.71 -5.55 -13.65
CA ARG A 111 10.11 -5.23 -13.28
C ARG A 111 10.52 -3.81 -13.66
N GLY A 112 9.60 -3.02 -14.21
CA GLY A 112 9.85 -1.62 -14.52
C GLY A 112 9.86 -0.73 -13.28
N GLU A 113 10.21 0.54 -13.49
CA GLU A 113 10.11 1.57 -12.44
C GLU A 113 8.66 1.74 -11.98
N LEU A 114 8.44 1.81 -10.68
CA LEU A 114 7.14 2.20 -10.15
C LEU A 114 6.88 3.68 -10.49
N MET A 115 5.80 3.92 -11.20
CA MET A 115 5.37 5.27 -11.56
C MET A 115 3.97 5.52 -11.02
N VAL A 116 3.72 6.74 -10.57
CA VAL A 116 2.45 7.14 -9.96
C VAL A 116 1.77 8.18 -10.84
N CYS A 117 0.57 7.88 -11.34
CA CYS A 117 -0.23 8.82 -12.12
C CYS A 117 -1.01 9.74 -11.17
N LEU A 118 -0.34 10.79 -10.68
CA LEU A 118 -0.93 11.78 -9.78
C LEU A 118 -2.01 12.62 -10.48
N LEU A 119 -3.02 13.00 -9.72
CA LEU A 119 -4.10 13.89 -10.13
C LEU A 119 -4.28 14.98 -9.07
N ASN A 120 -4.29 16.24 -9.48
CA ASN A 120 -4.72 17.35 -8.63
C ASN A 120 -6.23 17.53 -8.80
N THR A 121 -7.01 17.21 -7.76
CA THR A 121 -8.47 17.38 -7.75
C THR A 121 -8.91 18.75 -7.27
N ASP A 122 -7.96 19.60 -6.80
CA ASP A 122 -8.28 20.99 -6.46
C ASP A 122 -8.68 21.78 -7.72
N ARG A 123 -9.51 22.79 -7.55
CA ARG A 123 -10.05 23.59 -8.65
C ARG A 123 -9.25 24.86 -8.92
N THR A 124 -8.50 25.33 -7.95
CA THR A 124 -7.84 26.64 -7.96
C THR A 124 -6.36 26.55 -7.62
N GLU A 125 -5.96 25.64 -6.73
CA GLU A 125 -4.61 25.59 -6.19
C GLU A 125 -3.76 24.56 -6.91
N ALA A 126 -2.57 24.99 -7.36
CA ALA A 126 -1.56 24.08 -7.88
C ALA A 126 -0.86 23.34 -6.73
N ILE A 127 -0.43 22.11 -6.98
CA ILE A 127 0.35 21.33 -6.02
C ILE A 127 1.80 21.29 -6.49
N GLU A 128 2.70 21.80 -5.68
CA GLU A 128 4.13 21.65 -5.88
C GLU A 128 4.58 20.27 -5.37
N ILE A 129 5.11 19.46 -6.26
CA ILE A 129 5.72 18.18 -5.97
C ILE A 129 7.23 18.38 -6.06
N THR A 130 7.94 18.13 -4.97
CA THR A 130 9.40 18.19 -4.92
C THR A 130 10.01 16.82 -4.86
N ARG A 131 11.21 16.66 -5.43
CA ARG A 131 11.98 15.43 -5.35
C ARG A 131 12.18 15.02 -3.88
N GLY A 132 11.96 13.76 -3.55
CA GLY A 132 11.99 13.25 -2.17
C GLY A 132 10.67 13.43 -1.40
N MET A 133 9.68 14.13 -1.95
CA MET A 133 8.37 14.24 -1.35
C MET A 133 7.64 12.89 -1.39
N ARG A 134 6.97 12.52 -0.29
CA ARG A 134 6.12 11.32 -0.22
C ARG A 134 4.81 11.55 -0.96
N ILE A 135 4.66 10.93 -2.13
CA ILE A 135 3.54 11.17 -3.06
C ILE A 135 2.47 10.08 -3.07
N ALA A 136 2.81 8.89 -2.61
CA ALA A 136 1.92 7.72 -2.61
C ALA A 136 2.36 6.74 -1.51
N GLN A 137 1.60 5.66 -1.36
CA GLN A 137 1.97 4.53 -0.51
C GLN A 137 1.73 3.21 -1.24
N LEU A 138 2.65 2.26 -1.04
CA LEU A 138 2.58 0.90 -1.57
C LEU A 138 2.09 -0.06 -0.49
N VAL A 139 0.99 -0.75 -0.75
CA VAL A 139 0.50 -1.87 0.05
C VAL A 139 0.74 -3.16 -0.71
N VAL A 140 1.29 -4.18 -0.06
CA VAL A 140 1.47 -5.51 -0.66
C VAL A 140 0.58 -6.50 0.06
N GLN A 141 -0.19 -7.25 -0.72
CA GLN A 141 -1.11 -8.26 -0.21
C GLN A 141 -1.11 -9.52 -1.09
N ARG A 142 -1.65 -10.61 -0.57
CA ARG A 142 -1.91 -11.82 -1.35
C ARG A 142 -3.05 -11.58 -2.31
N VAL A 143 -3.02 -12.28 -3.44
CA VAL A 143 -4.07 -12.25 -4.46
C VAL A 143 -4.37 -13.67 -4.92
N GLU A 144 -5.64 -13.96 -5.07
CA GLU A 144 -6.08 -15.22 -5.67
C GLU A 144 -5.98 -15.14 -7.20
N LEU A 145 -5.24 -16.07 -7.78
CA LEU A 145 -5.07 -16.20 -9.23
C LEU A 145 -6.10 -17.21 -9.77
N ALA A 146 -7.38 -16.86 -9.62
CA ALA A 146 -8.49 -17.70 -10.06
C ALA A 146 -8.48 -17.89 -11.59
N GLN A 147 -8.82 -19.08 -12.04
CA GLN A 147 -9.09 -19.34 -13.46
C GLN A 147 -10.52 -18.91 -13.77
N PHE A 148 -10.73 -18.41 -14.98
CA PHE A 148 -12.07 -18.07 -15.49
C PHE A 148 -12.51 -19.16 -16.42
N GLU A 149 -13.71 -19.71 -16.15
CA GLU A 149 -14.36 -20.73 -16.97
C GLU A 149 -15.63 -20.12 -17.58
N GLU A 150 -15.78 -20.24 -18.89
CA GLU A 150 -17.00 -19.83 -19.58
C GLU A 150 -18.11 -20.85 -19.35
N VAL A 151 -19.26 -20.36 -18.89
CA VAL A 151 -20.45 -21.17 -18.66
C VAL A 151 -21.67 -20.51 -19.30
N ASP A 152 -22.63 -21.31 -19.75
CA ASP A 152 -23.86 -20.79 -20.36
C ASP A 152 -24.80 -20.13 -19.33
N ARG A 153 -24.70 -20.51 -18.07
CA ARG A 153 -25.57 -20.01 -16.99
C ARG A 153 -24.83 -19.99 -15.65
N LEU A 154 -25.01 -18.91 -14.90
CA LEU A 154 -24.59 -18.80 -13.51
C LEU A 154 -25.67 -19.31 -12.56
N ASP A 155 -25.26 -19.74 -11.38
CA ASP A 155 -26.15 -20.14 -10.30
C ASP A 155 -27.07 -18.98 -9.87
N GLU A 156 -28.28 -19.33 -9.44
CA GLU A 156 -29.23 -18.37 -8.89
C GLU A 156 -28.87 -18.02 -7.44
N THR A 157 -28.95 -16.72 -7.10
CA THR A 157 -28.74 -16.22 -5.73
C THR A 157 -29.89 -15.31 -5.33
N GLU A 158 -30.14 -15.12 -4.04
CA GLU A 158 -31.17 -14.21 -3.54
C GLU A 158 -31.00 -12.77 -4.07
N ARG A 159 -29.76 -12.33 -4.29
CA ARG A 159 -29.45 -11.02 -4.86
C ARG A 159 -29.71 -10.97 -6.38
N GLY A 160 -29.56 -12.08 -7.07
CA GLY A 160 -29.69 -12.17 -8.53
C GLY A 160 -28.86 -11.12 -9.27
N SER A 161 -29.45 -10.42 -10.22
CA SER A 161 -28.82 -9.34 -11.01
C SER A 161 -28.90 -7.96 -10.34
N GLY A 162 -29.36 -7.85 -9.10
CA GLY A 162 -29.48 -6.59 -8.37
C GLY A 162 -28.15 -5.89 -8.12
N GLY A 163 -28.01 -4.66 -8.62
CA GLY A 163 -26.82 -3.82 -8.49
C GLY A 163 -27.18 -2.33 -8.41
N TYR A 164 -26.20 -1.44 -8.33
CA TYR A 164 -26.34 0.02 -8.42
C TYR A 164 -27.49 0.62 -7.57
N GLY A 165 -27.54 0.26 -6.29
CA GLY A 165 -28.54 0.81 -5.37
C GLY A 165 -29.80 -0.02 -5.22
N SER A 166 -29.81 -1.29 -5.65
CA SER A 166 -30.96 -2.20 -5.47
C SER A 166 -31.36 -2.41 -4.00
N THR A 167 -30.51 -2.07 -3.04
CA THR A 167 -30.76 -2.14 -1.59
C THR A 167 -31.32 -0.84 -0.99
N GLY A 168 -31.55 0.21 -1.82
CA GLY A 168 -32.04 1.51 -1.35
C GLY A 168 -31.00 2.37 -0.66
N THR A 169 -31.41 3.55 -0.21
CA THR A 169 -30.57 4.52 0.50
C THR A 169 -30.89 4.60 2.00
N HIS A 170 -31.83 3.81 2.51
CA HIS A 170 -32.25 3.75 3.93
C HIS A 170 -32.52 2.32 4.34
#